data_32465c8845e6cde448bb6bc6ea721fd8
#
_entry.id   32465c8845e6cde448bb6bc6ea721fd8
#
_cell.length_a   1.000
_cell.length_b   1.000
_cell.length_c   1.000
_cell.angle_alpha   90.00
_cell.angle_beta   90.00
_cell.angle_gamma   90.00
#
_symmetry.space_group_name_H-M   'P 1'
#
loop_
_entity.id
_entity.type
_entity.pdbx_description
1 polymer ?
#
loop_
_entity_poly.entity_id
_entity_poly.type
_entity_poly.pdbx_seq_one_letter_code
_entity_poly.pdbx_strand_id
1 'polypeptide(L)'
;MSTNSYMVFSGTNSRYLAEKICAELNCPLGKMTTTTFADGEFEVCYEESIRGRDVFLVQSTFPNSDNLMELLLMIDAAKRASAHHICAVIPYFGWARQDRKSKPRVSIGAKLVADLLSVAGINRLMTIDLHADQEQGFFNVPVDHLYASTVMLPYVKSLNLPNLCIATPDVGGSKRAASYAKYLGCPMVMCNKSRKKANEVAEMQIIGDVTGMDVVLVDDIVDTAGTITKAADLIMSRGAKSVRAIASHCIMSGPAGERVQASALEEMVFTDSIPYRGNCPKVKELSVSGMLAETIRRVMENESISSQYLI
;
A
#
# COMPACT_ATOMS: atom_id res chain seq x y z
N MET A 1 21.47 -13.46 -27.09
CA MET A 1 21.25 -12.58 -25.93
C MET A 1 19.77 -12.28 -25.87
N SER A 2 19.07 -12.80 -24.88
CA SER A 2 17.66 -12.47 -24.66
C SER A 2 17.60 -10.99 -24.27
N THR A 3 17.30 -10.12 -25.24
CA THR A 3 16.99 -8.72 -24.92
C THR A 3 15.64 -8.75 -24.23
N ASN A 4 15.61 -8.63 -22.90
CA ASN A 4 14.36 -8.41 -22.19
C ASN A 4 13.57 -7.32 -22.93
N SER A 5 12.33 -7.63 -23.32
CA SER A 5 11.47 -6.70 -24.03
C SER A 5 11.03 -5.52 -23.15
N TYR A 6 11.30 -5.59 -21.85
CA TYR A 6 10.93 -4.60 -20.85
C TYR A 6 12.11 -4.14 -19.99
N MET A 7 11.93 -2.99 -19.34
CA MET A 7 12.89 -2.39 -18.42
C MET A 7 12.16 -1.86 -17.18
N VAL A 8 12.81 -1.94 -16.02
CA VAL A 8 12.27 -1.44 -14.74
C VAL A 8 13.10 -0.24 -14.32
N PHE A 9 12.44 0.85 -14.00
CA PHE A 9 13.06 2.08 -13.48
C PHE A 9 12.43 2.46 -12.15
N SER A 10 13.12 3.28 -11.39
CA SER A 10 12.64 3.72 -10.07
C SER A 10 12.74 5.22 -9.90
N GLY A 11 11.70 5.83 -9.36
CA GLY A 11 11.86 7.13 -8.73
C GLY A 11 12.72 7.06 -7.46
N THR A 12 13.15 8.22 -7.00
CA THR A 12 14.14 8.38 -5.92
C THR A 12 13.74 7.65 -4.64
N ASN A 13 12.47 7.75 -4.24
CA ASN A 13 12.02 7.23 -2.95
C ASN A 13 11.53 5.77 -2.98
N SER A 14 11.56 5.09 -4.13
CA SER A 14 11.13 3.69 -4.28
C SER A 14 12.23 2.76 -4.76
N ARG A 15 13.47 3.25 -4.84
CA ARG A 15 14.62 2.50 -5.34
C ARG A 15 14.84 1.20 -4.58
N TYR A 16 14.70 1.21 -3.24
CA TYR A 16 14.82 0.02 -2.39
C TYR A 16 13.90 -1.13 -2.82
N LEU A 17 12.66 -0.81 -3.25
CA LEU A 17 11.69 -1.80 -3.68
C LEU A 17 11.94 -2.22 -5.15
N ALA A 18 12.27 -1.27 -6.02
CA ALA A 18 12.60 -1.56 -7.41
C ALA A 18 13.82 -2.47 -7.54
N GLU A 19 14.85 -2.30 -6.70
CA GLU A 19 16.02 -3.19 -6.65
C GLU A 19 15.63 -4.62 -6.25
N LYS A 20 14.73 -4.78 -5.26
CA LYS A 20 14.18 -6.09 -4.88
C LYS A 20 13.36 -6.72 -6.01
N ILE A 21 12.50 -5.93 -6.68
CA ILE A 21 11.72 -6.40 -7.84
C ILE A 21 12.64 -6.87 -8.95
N CYS A 22 13.68 -6.11 -9.28
CA CYS A 22 14.66 -6.47 -10.30
C CYS A 22 15.42 -7.76 -9.94
N ALA A 23 15.76 -7.96 -8.68
CA ALA A 23 16.39 -9.19 -8.19
C ALA A 23 15.48 -10.41 -8.41
N GLU A 24 14.19 -10.32 -8.11
CA GLU A 24 13.20 -11.37 -8.36
C GLU A 24 13.01 -11.67 -9.86
N LEU A 25 13.10 -10.62 -10.70
CA LEU A 25 12.99 -10.73 -12.16
C LEU A 25 14.29 -11.18 -12.85
N ASN A 26 15.41 -11.29 -12.11
CA ASN A 26 16.75 -11.50 -12.66
C ASN A 26 17.10 -10.51 -13.78
N CYS A 27 16.77 -9.23 -13.61
CA CYS A 27 17.10 -8.17 -14.55
C CYS A 27 17.78 -6.99 -13.83
N PRO A 28 18.60 -6.20 -14.53
CA PRO A 28 19.16 -4.99 -13.95
C PRO A 28 18.10 -3.90 -13.76
N LEU A 29 18.23 -3.09 -12.73
CA LEU A 29 17.51 -1.83 -12.64
C LEU A 29 18.01 -0.88 -13.72
N GLY A 30 17.09 -0.27 -14.46
CA GLY A 30 17.39 0.68 -15.53
C GLY A 30 18.08 1.94 -14.97
N LYS A 31 18.97 2.51 -15.78
CA LYS A 31 19.75 3.69 -15.40
C LYS A 31 18.96 4.96 -15.68
N MET A 32 18.69 5.70 -14.64
CA MET A 32 17.99 6.98 -14.67
C MET A 32 18.55 7.90 -13.60
N THR A 33 18.64 9.18 -13.90
CA THR A 33 19.06 10.21 -12.95
C THR A 33 17.92 11.22 -12.73
N THR A 34 17.83 11.72 -11.51
CA THR A 34 16.97 12.84 -11.12
C THR A 34 17.89 13.94 -10.61
N THR A 35 17.96 15.05 -11.35
CA THR A 35 18.81 16.20 -11.02
C THR A 35 17.96 17.31 -10.43
N THR A 36 18.27 17.73 -9.22
CA THR A 36 17.58 18.85 -8.54
C THR A 36 18.34 20.14 -8.80
N PHE A 37 17.64 21.17 -9.25
CA PHE A 37 18.17 22.51 -9.46
C PHE A 37 18.19 23.34 -8.17
N ALA A 38 18.87 24.48 -8.19
CA ALA A 38 19.08 25.32 -7.03
C ALA A 38 17.77 25.94 -6.46
N ASP A 39 16.75 26.08 -7.29
CA ASP A 39 15.42 26.58 -6.91
C ASP A 39 14.50 25.50 -6.36
N GLY A 40 14.93 24.22 -6.43
CA GLY A 40 14.18 23.06 -5.95
C GLY A 40 13.40 22.34 -7.06
N GLU A 41 13.37 22.85 -8.29
CA GLU A 41 12.86 22.08 -9.43
C GLU A 41 13.79 20.89 -9.71
N PHE A 42 13.28 19.88 -10.39
CA PHE A 42 14.08 18.72 -10.78
C PHE A 42 13.70 18.20 -12.16
N GLU A 43 14.66 17.59 -12.83
CA GLU A 43 14.45 16.90 -14.10
C GLU A 43 14.80 15.42 -13.97
N VAL A 44 14.21 14.61 -14.84
CA VAL A 44 14.45 13.16 -14.95
C VAL A 44 15.07 12.85 -16.30
N CYS A 45 16.16 12.09 -16.31
CA CYS A 45 16.85 11.65 -17.51
C CYS A 45 17.06 10.13 -17.51
N TYR A 46 16.63 9.45 -18.58
CA TYR A 46 17.00 8.06 -18.84
C TYR A 46 18.39 8.01 -19.44
N GLU A 47 19.32 7.32 -18.79
CA GLU A 47 20.73 7.20 -19.20
C GLU A 47 20.96 6.12 -20.27
N GLU A 48 19.90 5.46 -20.70
CA GLU A 48 19.95 4.41 -21.72
C GLU A 48 18.72 4.46 -22.63
N SER A 49 18.81 3.86 -23.82
CA SER A 49 17.72 3.89 -24.78
C SER A 49 16.57 2.99 -24.34
N ILE A 50 15.39 3.61 -24.22
CA ILE A 50 14.13 2.94 -23.90
C ILE A 50 13.20 2.88 -25.12
N ARG A 51 13.66 3.28 -26.29
CA ARG A 51 12.87 3.31 -27.53
C ARG A 51 12.33 1.92 -27.86
N GLY A 52 11.00 1.83 -28.00
CA GLY A 52 10.31 0.59 -28.33
C GLY A 52 10.29 -0.45 -27.21
N ARG A 53 10.69 -0.08 -25.99
CA ARG A 53 10.64 -0.97 -24.80
C ARG A 53 9.37 -0.75 -24.01
N ASP A 54 8.91 -1.80 -23.34
CA ASP A 54 7.92 -1.69 -22.27
C ASP A 54 8.63 -1.27 -20.99
N VAL A 55 8.20 -0.17 -20.36
CA VAL A 55 8.86 0.38 -19.17
C VAL A 55 7.93 0.31 -17.96
N PHE A 56 8.47 -0.19 -16.86
CA PHE A 56 7.81 -0.25 -15.55
C PHE A 56 8.45 0.77 -14.63
N LEU A 57 7.66 1.77 -14.22
CA LEU A 57 8.11 2.90 -13.42
C LEU A 57 7.65 2.71 -11.98
N VAL A 58 8.57 2.31 -11.10
CA VAL A 58 8.27 2.03 -9.69
C VAL A 58 8.41 3.29 -8.86
N GLN A 59 7.28 3.81 -8.36
CA GLN A 59 7.27 4.98 -7.47
C GLN A 59 6.00 5.01 -6.62
N SER A 60 6.11 4.82 -5.32
CA SER A 60 5.04 5.09 -4.37
C SER A 60 4.85 6.60 -4.18
N THR A 61 3.59 7.06 -4.20
CA THR A 61 3.26 8.49 -4.18
C THR A 61 2.88 8.98 -2.78
N PHE A 62 3.59 8.48 -1.74
CA PHE A 62 3.43 8.99 -0.38
C PHE A 62 3.92 10.45 -0.25
N PRO A 63 3.48 11.22 0.76
CA PRO A 63 3.94 12.58 0.95
C PRO A 63 5.48 12.67 1.10
N ASN A 64 6.16 13.69 0.49
CA ASN A 64 5.56 14.91 -0.07
C ASN A 64 5.08 14.72 -1.54
N SER A 65 4.55 15.81 -2.15
CA SER A 65 4.02 15.81 -3.54
C SER A 65 5.07 15.51 -4.59
N ASP A 66 6.36 15.66 -4.28
CA ASP A 66 7.48 15.49 -5.20
C ASP A 66 7.55 14.05 -5.74
N ASN A 67 7.16 13.07 -4.93
CA ASN A 67 7.08 11.68 -5.40
C ASN A 67 6.09 11.51 -6.57
N LEU A 68 4.96 12.21 -6.52
CA LEU A 68 4.02 12.22 -7.64
C LEU A 68 4.56 13.01 -8.81
N MET A 69 5.15 14.19 -8.56
CA MET A 69 5.70 15.02 -9.62
C MET A 69 6.86 14.34 -10.34
N GLU A 70 7.76 13.67 -9.61
CA GLU A 70 8.83 12.85 -10.18
C GLU A 70 8.26 11.77 -11.09
N LEU A 71 7.25 11.03 -10.64
CA LEU A 71 6.60 10.01 -11.46
C LEU A 71 5.99 10.58 -12.74
N LEU A 72 5.34 11.74 -12.67
CA LEU A 72 4.78 12.40 -13.85
C LEU A 72 5.88 12.79 -14.85
N LEU A 73 7.01 13.31 -14.38
CA LEU A 73 8.17 13.60 -15.22
C LEU A 73 8.80 12.34 -15.82
N MET A 74 8.89 11.24 -15.04
CA MET A 74 9.34 9.94 -15.55
C MET A 74 8.46 9.46 -16.71
N ILE A 75 7.14 9.59 -16.58
CA ILE A 75 6.16 9.17 -17.60
C ILE A 75 6.30 10.03 -18.85
N ASP A 76 6.37 11.36 -18.73
CA ASP A 76 6.52 12.27 -19.86
C ASP A 76 7.85 12.04 -20.59
N ALA A 77 8.94 11.89 -19.86
CA ALA A 77 10.25 11.58 -20.43
C ALA A 77 10.24 10.23 -21.17
N ALA A 78 9.62 9.19 -20.60
CA ALA A 78 9.48 7.88 -21.27
C ALA A 78 8.69 7.97 -22.57
N LYS A 79 7.58 8.69 -22.55
CA LYS A 79 6.75 8.96 -23.73
C LYS A 79 7.55 9.68 -24.82
N ARG A 80 8.29 10.73 -24.47
CA ARG A 80 9.16 11.49 -25.41
C ARG A 80 10.34 10.67 -25.94
N ALA A 81 10.85 9.74 -25.13
CA ALA A 81 11.90 8.79 -25.54
C ALA A 81 11.35 7.61 -26.37
N SER A 82 10.06 7.62 -26.73
CA SER A 82 9.38 6.62 -27.55
C SER A 82 9.36 5.22 -26.91
N ALA A 83 9.15 5.12 -25.60
CA ALA A 83 8.78 3.86 -24.97
C ALA A 83 7.54 3.27 -25.68
N HIS A 84 7.45 1.94 -25.77
CA HIS A 84 6.33 1.27 -26.40
C HIS A 84 5.11 1.26 -25.45
N HIS A 85 5.29 0.78 -24.22
CA HIS A 85 4.30 0.80 -23.18
C HIS A 85 4.89 1.38 -21.89
N ILE A 86 4.10 2.17 -21.16
CA ILE A 86 4.47 2.78 -19.88
C ILE A 86 3.53 2.27 -18.81
N CYS A 87 4.03 1.43 -17.92
CA CYS A 87 3.32 0.93 -16.77
C CYS A 87 3.77 1.67 -15.50
N ALA A 88 2.88 2.41 -14.86
CA ALA A 88 3.14 2.97 -13.55
C ALA A 88 2.94 1.89 -12.48
N VAL A 89 3.99 1.55 -11.75
CA VAL A 89 3.95 0.64 -10.60
C VAL A 89 3.97 1.51 -9.35
N ILE A 90 2.79 1.71 -8.77
CA ILE A 90 2.56 2.59 -7.62
C ILE A 90 2.14 1.73 -6.43
N PRO A 91 3.08 1.15 -5.66
CA PRO A 91 2.75 0.26 -4.54
C PRO A 91 1.86 0.93 -3.50
N TYR A 92 2.09 2.22 -3.22
CA TYR A 92 1.18 3.06 -2.46
C TYR A 92 0.68 4.22 -3.32
N PHE A 93 -0.64 4.23 -3.56
CA PHE A 93 -1.31 5.31 -4.30
C PHE A 93 -1.71 6.43 -3.33
N GLY A 94 -0.97 7.53 -3.37
CA GLY A 94 -1.25 8.71 -2.56
C GLY A 94 -2.57 9.38 -2.96
N TRP A 95 -3.15 10.13 -2.02
CA TRP A 95 -4.47 10.79 -2.16
C TRP A 95 -5.66 9.81 -2.25
N ALA A 96 -5.48 8.50 -2.20
CA ALA A 96 -6.55 7.50 -2.21
C ALA A 96 -7.65 7.79 -1.18
N ARG A 97 -7.31 8.27 0.02
CA ARG A 97 -8.28 8.65 1.06
C ARG A 97 -9.21 9.83 0.67
N GLN A 98 -8.98 10.46 -0.51
CA GLN A 98 -9.82 11.50 -1.08
C GLN A 98 -10.60 10.96 -2.29
N ASP A 99 -11.20 9.78 -2.15
CA ASP A 99 -11.98 9.06 -3.17
C ASP A 99 -13.35 9.70 -3.45
N ARG A 100 -13.84 10.51 -2.52
CA ARG A 100 -15.15 11.17 -2.56
C ARG A 100 -15.14 12.49 -1.81
N LYS A 101 -16.16 13.31 -2.03
CA LYS A 101 -16.36 14.53 -1.25
C LYS A 101 -16.81 14.20 0.17
N SER A 102 -15.95 14.41 1.16
CA SER A 102 -16.25 14.24 2.59
C SER A 102 -17.09 15.41 3.14
N LYS A 103 -17.08 16.57 2.48
CA LYS A 103 -17.83 17.78 2.79
C LYS A 103 -18.01 18.66 1.53
N PRO A 104 -18.88 19.68 1.56
CA PRO A 104 -18.99 20.62 0.44
C PRO A 104 -17.65 21.32 0.12
N ARG A 105 -17.41 21.60 -1.16
CA ARG A 105 -16.30 22.42 -1.68
C ARG A 105 -14.91 21.82 -1.46
N VAL A 106 -14.78 20.49 -1.40
CA VAL A 106 -13.50 19.78 -1.41
C VAL A 106 -13.28 19.10 -2.76
N SER A 107 -12.01 18.81 -3.05
CA SER A 107 -11.59 18.01 -4.21
C SER A 107 -11.95 16.53 -4.04
N ILE A 108 -11.88 15.79 -5.15
CA ILE A 108 -11.72 14.33 -5.19
C ILE A 108 -10.28 14.09 -5.64
N GLY A 109 -9.35 14.07 -4.66
CA GLY A 109 -7.90 14.04 -4.94
C GLY A 109 -7.47 12.79 -5.69
N ALA A 110 -8.05 11.63 -5.36
CA ALA A 110 -7.76 10.38 -6.05
C ALA A 110 -8.09 10.46 -7.56
N LYS A 111 -9.24 11.08 -7.91
CA LYS A 111 -9.60 11.28 -9.32
C LYS A 111 -8.65 12.24 -10.04
N LEU A 112 -8.26 13.34 -9.38
CA LEU A 112 -7.31 14.28 -9.94
C LEU A 112 -5.97 13.61 -10.27
N VAL A 113 -5.43 12.82 -9.33
CA VAL A 113 -4.17 12.10 -9.54
C VAL A 113 -4.29 11.06 -10.66
N ALA A 114 -5.42 10.33 -10.73
CA ALA A 114 -5.69 9.40 -11.83
C ALA A 114 -5.71 10.09 -13.20
N ASP A 115 -6.32 11.28 -13.29
CA ASP A 115 -6.36 12.08 -14.52
C ASP A 115 -4.96 12.57 -14.91
N LEU A 116 -4.16 13.06 -13.94
CA LEU A 116 -2.78 13.51 -14.20
C LEU A 116 -1.91 12.38 -14.75
N LEU A 117 -1.97 11.19 -14.16
CA LEU A 117 -1.24 10.01 -14.64
C LEU A 117 -1.68 9.60 -16.04
N SER A 118 -2.99 9.61 -16.30
CA SER A 118 -3.56 9.26 -17.60
C SER A 118 -3.12 10.27 -18.69
N VAL A 119 -3.17 11.58 -18.41
CA VAL A 119 -2.74 12.65 -19.33
C VAL A 119 -1.23 12.60 -19.56
N ALA A 120 -0.42 12.32 -18.52
CA ALA A 120 1.01 12.14 -18.66
C ALA A 120 1.35 11.02 -19.65
N GLY A 121 0.54 9.94 -19.67
CA GLY A 121 0.60 8.95 -20.75
C GLY A 121 0.88 7.51 -20.31
N ILE A 122 0.45 7.11 -19.13
CA ILE A 122 0.50 5.69 -18.73
C ILE A 122 -0.43 4.85 -19.62
N ASN A 123 -0.04 3.61 -19.86
CA ASN A 123 -0.85 2.61 -20.54
C ASN A 123 -1.46 1.59 -19.56
N ARG A 124 -0.91 1.50 -18.34
CA ARG A 124 -1.34 0.58 -17.28
C ARG A 124 -0.93 1.12 -15.92
N LEU A 125 -1.72 0.83 -14.91
CA LEU A 125 -1.38 1.04 -13.50
C LEU A 125 -1.29 -0.32 -12.79
N MET A 126 -0.25 -0.53 -11.98
CA MET A 126 -0.19 -1.57 -10.94
C MET A 126 -0.16 -0.90 -9.58
N THR A 127 -1.01 -1.32 -8.65
CA THR A 127 -1.07 -0.75 -7.30
C THR A 127 -1.51 -1.79 -6.29
N ILE A 128 -1.31 -1.51 -4.99
CA ILE A 128 -1.65 -2.42 -3.90
C ILE A 128 -2.66 -1.73 -2.99
N ASP A 129 -3.71 -2.45 -2.60
CA ASP A 129 -4.73 -2.05 -1.61
C ASP A 129 -5.13 -0.57 -1.70
N LEU A 130 -5.82 -0.19 -2.76
CA LEU A 130 -6.48 1.10 -2.85
C LEU A 130 -7.40 1.30 -1.63
N HIS A 131 -7.51 2.52 -1.14
CA HIS A 131 -8.37 2.84 -0.01
C HIS A 131 -9.83 2.45 -0.26
N ALA A 132 -10.27 2.60 -1.51
CA ALA A 132 -11.57 2.17 -1.98
C ALA A 132 -11.44 1.43 -3.33
N ASP A 133 -11.93 0.20 -3.42
CA ASP A 133 -11.80 -0.66 -4.61
C ASP A 133 -12.33 0.03 -5.89
N GLN A 134 -13.35 0.89 -5.76
CA GLN A 134 -13.96 1.61 -6.88
C GLN A 134 -13.07 2.69 -7.50
N GLU A 135 -11.95 3.07 -6.87
CA GLU A 135 -10.98 4.02 -7.44
C GLU A 135 -10.36 3.50 -8.74
N GLN A 136 -10.37 2.17 -8.97
CA GLN A 136 -10.02 1.56 -10.25
C GLN A 136 -10.81 2.20 -11.41
N GLY A 137 -12.06 2.57 -11.18
CA GLY A 137 -12.93 3.24 -12.17
C GLY A 137 -12.55 4.70 -12.45
N PHE A 138 -11.58 5.29 -11.74
CA PHE A 138 -11.09 6.64 -12.03
C PHE A 138 -10.10 6.68 -13.20
N PHE A 139 -9.56 5.53 -13.57
CA PHE A 139 -8.60 5.40 -14.65
C PHE A 139 -9.26 4.97 -15.96
N ASN A 140 -8.74 5.48 -17.07
CA ASN A 140 -9.14 5.07 -18.43
C ASN A 140 -8.14 4.05 -19.03
N VAL A 141 -7.27 3.50 -18.23
CA VAL A 141 -6.30 2.45 -18.55
C VAL A 141 -6.53 1.23 -17.67
N PRO A 142 -6.06 0.04 -18.05
CA PRO A 142 -6.11 -1.14 -17.20
C PRO A 142 -5.43 -0.89 -15.85
N VAL A 143 -6.07 -1.36 -14.77
CA VAL A 143 -5.55 -1.28 -13.40
C VAL A 143 -5.41 -2.68 -12.83
N ASP A 144 -4.19 -3.07 -12.52
CA ASP A 144 -3.89 -4.27 -11.74
C ASP A 144 -3.91 -3.87 -10.26
N HIS A 145 -5.07 -4.01 -9.63
CA HIS A 145 -5.26 -3.74 -8.22
C HIS A 145 -4.93 -4.99 -7.41
N LEU A 146 -3.71 -5.07 -6.90
CA LEU A 146 -3.21 -6.20 -6.11
C LEU A 146 -3.59 -6.04 -4.63
N TYR A 147 -3.58 -7.16 -3.89
CA TYR A 147 -3.91 -7.16 -2.47
C TYR A 147 -2.73 -7.64 -1.63
N ALA A 148 -2.37 -6.89 -0.60
CA ALA A 148 -1.33 -7.26 0.37
C ALA A 148 -1.67 -8.55 1.14
N SER A 149 -2.93 -9.00 1.09
CA SER A 149 -3.33 -10.30 1.62
C SER A 149 -2.47 -11.46 1.11
N THR A 150 -1.91 -11.35 -0.11
CA THR A 150 -1.00 -12.33 -0.70
C THR A 150 0.25 -12.57 0.14
N VAL A 151 0.76 -11.55 0.82
CA VAL A 151 1.92 -11.66 1.71
C VAL A 151 1.52 -11.70 3.19
N MET A 152 0.42 -11.03 3.56
CA MET A 152 -0.04 -10.95 4.94
C MET A 152 -0.67 -12.26 5.45
N LEU A 153 -1.47 -12.94 4.63
CA LEU A 153 -2.13 -14.18 5.06
C LEU A 153 -1.14 -15.31 5.38
N PRO A 154 -0.12 -15.59 4.54
CA PRO A 154 0.93 -16.54 4.89
C PRO A 154 1.65 -16.17 6.18
N TYR A 155 1.93 -14.87 6.39
CA TYR A 155 2.54 -14.39 7.62
C TYR A 155 1.65 -14.69 8.85
N VAL A 156 0.38 -14.32 8.83
CA VAL A 156 -0.54 -14.58 9.94
C VAL A 156 -0.65 -16.08 10.24
N LYS A 157 -0.70 -16.93 9.21
CA LYS A 157 -0.67 -18.40 9.37
C LYS A 157 0.60 -18.88 10.06
N SER A 158 1.77 -18.30 9.73
CA SER A 158 3.05 -18.70 10.32
C SER A 158 3.17 -18.39 11.81
N LEU A 159 2.34 -17.50 12.35
CA LEU A 159 2.31 -17.19 13.77
C LEU A 159 1.74 -18.35 14.63
N ASN A 160 1.03 -19.29 14.00
CA ASN A 160 0.44 -20.46 14.65
C ASN A 160 -0.38 -20.12 15.91
N LEU A 161 -1.21 -19.09 15.84
CA LEU A 161 -2.03 -18.61 16.96
C LEU A 161 -3.20 -19.57 17.23
N PRO A 162 -3.29 -20.22 18.41
CA PRO A 162 -4.26 -21.28 18.63
C PRO A 162 -5.70 -20.78 18.69
N ASN A 163 -5.92 -19.55 19.17
CA ASN A 163 -7.24 -18.94 19.32
C ASN A 163 -7.30 -17.66 18.45
N LEU A 164 -6.92 -17.77 17.19
CA LEU A 164 -6.90 -16.63 16.27
C LEU A 164 -8.27 -16.01 16.10
N CYS A 165 -8.33 -14.68 16.19
CA CYS A 165 -9.49 -13.86 15.87
C CYS A 165 -9.02 -12.67 15.02
N ILE A 166 -9.70 -12.37 13.92
CA ILE A 166 -9.44 -11.16 13.13
C ILE A 166 -10.28 -10.02 13.66
N ALA A 167 -9.69 -8.83 13.71
CA ALA A 167 -10.38 -7.62 14.12
C ALA A 167 -10.18 -6.49 13.11
N THR A 168 -11.12 -5.54 13.07
CA THR A 168 -10.94 -4.26 12.37
C THR A 168 -11.02 -3.10 13.36
N PRO A 169 -10.15 -2.07 13.22
CA PRO A 169 -10.15 -0.93 14.14
C PRO A 169 -11.35 0.02 13.94
N ASP A 170 -12.07 -0.12 12.82
CA ASP A 170 -13.29 0.64 12.52
C ASP A 170 -14.21 -0.10 11.54
N VAL A 171 -15.40 0.49 11.29
CA VAL A 171 -16.41 -0.09 10.38
C VAL A 171 -15.95 -0.12 8.94
N GLY A 172 -15.09 0.83 8.51
CA GLY A 172 -14.60 0.92 7.12
C GLY A 172 -13.83 -0.32 6.68
N GLY A 173 -13.03 -0.90 7.60
CA GLY A 173 -12.24 -2.11 7.35
C GLY A 173 -13.02 -3.43 7.42
N SER A 174 -14.33 -3.40 7.68
CA SER A 174 -15.12 -4.63 7.97
C SER A 174 -15.10 -5.66 6.85
N LYS A 175 -15.19 -5.23 5.57
CA LYS A 175 -15.13 -6.12 4.41
C LYS A 175 -13.78 -6.84 4.32
N ARG A 176 -12.68 -6.11 4.51
CA ARG A 176 -11.31 -6.65 4.50
C ARG A 176 -11.14 -7.67 5.63
N ALA A 177 -11.48 -7.30 6.87
CA ALA A 177 -11.38 -8.20 8.02
C ALA A 177 -12.22 -9.46 7.85
N ALA A 178 -13.44 -9.36 7.29
CA ALA A 178 -14.29 -10.51 7.00
C ALA A 178 -13.66 -11.46 5.98
N SER A 179 -13.02 -10.95 4.93
CA SER A 179 -12.30 -11.76 3.95
C SER A 179 -11.12 -12.50 4.58
N TYR A 180 -10.33 -11.82 5.43
CA TYR A 180 -9.23 -12.44 6.18
C TYR A 180 -9.74 -13.55 7.12
N ALA A 181 -10.78 -13.26 7.92
CA ALA A 181 -11.37 -14.23 8.84
C ALA A 181 -11.91 -15.47 8.12
N LYS A 182 -12.60 -15.26 7.00
CA LYS A 182 -13.11 -16.35 6.14
C LYS A 182 -11.98 -17.23 5.60
N TYR A 183 -10.91 -16.63 5.08
CA TYR A 183 -9.77 -17.37 4.54
C TYR A 183 -9.00 -18.16 5.62
N LEU A 184 -8.89 -17.58 6.81
CA LEU A 184 -8.18 -18.19 7.95
C LEU A 184 -9.07 -19.15 8.77
N GLY A 185 -10.38 -19.19 8.50
CA GLY A 185 -11.32 -20.06 9.20
C GLY A 185 -11.51 -19.69 10.68
N CYS A 186 -11.46 -18.40 11.03
CA CYS A 186 -11.51 -17.91 12.40
C CYS A 186 -12.62 -16.86 12.60
N PRO A 187 -13.04 -16.58 13.86
CA PRO A 187 -14.00 -15.52 14.15
C PRO A 187 -13.49 -14.13 13.80
N MET A 188 -14.43 -13.21 13.64
CA MET A 188 -14.15 -11.78 13.41
C MET A 188 -14.88 -10.94 14.48
N VAL A 189 -14.20 -9.89 14.94
CA VAL A 189 -14.75 -8.83 15.78
C VAL A 189 -14.51 -7.47 15.14
N MET A 190 -15.28 -6.46 15.56
CA MET A 190 -15.20 -5.13 15.01
C MET A 190 -15.16 -4.08 16.12
N CYS A 191 -14.22 -3.13 16.02
CA CYS A 191 -14.24 -1.94 16.84
C CYS A 191 -15.09 -0.85 16.16
N ASN A 192 -16.00 -0.26 16.89
CA ASN A 192 -16.88 0.80 16.41
C ASN A 192 -16.67 2.07 17.24
N LYS A 193 -16.43 3.19 16.55
CA LYS A 193 -16.38 4.53 17.17
C LYS A 193 -17.82 5.07 17.28
N SER A 194 -18.35 5.10 18.47
CA SER A 194 -19.65 5.71 18.77
C SER A 194 -19.46 7.12 19.35
N ARG A 195 -20.11 8.11 18.75
CA ARG A 195 -20.29 9.44 19.37
C ARG A 195 -21.70 9.53 19.89
N LYS A 196 -21.89 9.53 21.21
CA LYS A 196 -23.22 9.65 21.83
C LYS A 196 -23.82 11.04 21.68
N LYS A 197 -22.99 12.09 21.58
CA LYS A 197 -23.40 13.50 21.34
C LYS A 197 -22.29 14.27 20.60
N ALA A 198 -22.68 15.35 19.90
CA ALA A 198 -21.73 16.33 19.37
C ALA A 198 -20.98 16.94 20.57
N ASN A 199 -19.64 16.89 20.58
CA ASN A 199 -18.70 17.35 21.65
C ASN A 199 -18.36 16.33 22.75
N GLU A 200 -18.82 15.07 22.71
CA GLU A 200 -18.30 14.02 23.58
C GLU A 200 -17.11 13.29 22.92
N VAL A 201 -16.15 12.84 23.76
CA VAL A 201 -15.05 11.99 23.31
C VAL A 201 -15.63 10.72 22.72
N ALA A 202 -15.29 10.38 21.47
CA ALA A 202 -15.78 9.17 20.84
C ALA A 202 -15.34 7.94 21.65
N GLU A 203 -16.29 7.23 22.22
CA GLU A 203 -16.03 5.94 22.85
C GLU A 203 -15.89 4.88 21.77
N MET A 204 -14.87 4.03 21.93
CA MET A 204 -14.69 2.86 21.07
C MET A 204 -15.32 1.66 21.79
N GLN A 205 -16.10 0.87 21.06
CA GLN A 205 -16.77 -0.34 21.55
C GLN A 205 -16.39 -1.53 20.68
N ILE A 206 -16.33 -2.73 21.26
CA ILE A 206 -16.12 -3.97 20.52
C ILE A 206 -17.46 -4.63 20.27
N ILE A 207 -17.68 -5.04 19.03
CA ILE A 207 -18.80 -5.91 18.62
C ILE A 207 -18.23 -7.31 18.43
N GLY A 208 -18.62 -8.23 19.28
CA GLY A 208 -18.11 -9.59 19.39
C GLY A 208 -17.38 -9.85 20.70
N ASP A 209 -16.90 -11.08 20.91
CA ASP A 209 -16.15 -11.50 22.09
C ASP A 209 -14.69 -11.77 21.72
N VAL A 210 -13.75 -11.23 22.54
CA VAL A 210 -12.32 -11.39 22.37
C VAL A 210 -11.66 -12.13 23.53
N THR A 211 -12.45 -12.60 24.50
CA THR A 211 -11.96 -13.24 25.72
C THR A 211 -11.10 -14.47 25.40
N GLY A 212 -9.84 -14.46 25.85
CA GLY A 212 -8.89 -15.54 25.62
C GLY A 212 -8.39 -15.69 24.17
N MET A 213 -8.75 -14.76 23.27
CA MET A 213 -8.38 -14.81 21.86
C MET A 213 -7.01 -14.18 21.61
N ASP A 214 -6.30 -14.69 20.58
CA ASP A 214 -5.13 -14.07 19.97
C ASP A 214 -5.62 -13.21 18.79
N VAL A 215 -5.67 -11.89 18.97
CA VAL A 215 -6.33 -10.98 18.03
C VAL A 215 -5.34 -10.38 17.04
N VAL A 216 -5.69 -10.36 15.75
CA VAL A 216 -4.97 -9.65 14.70
C VAL A 216 -5.87 -8.57 14.11
N LEU A 217 -5.54 -7.31 14.39
CA LEU A 217 -6.16 -6.14 13.77
C LEU A 217 -5.70 -6.00 12.31
N VAL A 218 -6.63 -5.76 11.39
CA VAL A 218 -6.36 -5.62 9.96
C VAL A 218 -6.84 -4.26 9.46
N ASP A 219 -5.97 -3.52 8.78
CA ASP A 219 -6.28 -2.22 8.16
C ASP A 219 -5.60 -2.08 6.79
N ASP A 220 -5.95 -1.04 6.01
CA ASP A 220 -5.23 -0.69 4.77
C ASP A 220 -4.04 0.24 5.05
N ILE A 221 -4.21 1.18 5.97
CA ILE A 221 -3.24 2.25 6.19
C ILE A 221 -3.18 2.65 7.66
N VAL A 222 -1.98 2.85 8.16
CA VAL A 222 -1.75 3.46 9.47
C VAL A 222 -1.01 4.76 9.31
N ASP A 223 -1.70 5.85 9.66
CA ASP A 223 -1.14 7.20 9.61
C ASP A 223 -0.59 7.60 11.00
N THR A 224 -1.40 8.15 11.87
CA THR A 224 -0.95 8.59 13.22
C THR A 224 -1.01 7.49 14.27
N ALA A 225 -1.40 6.29 13.91
CA ALA A 225 -1.61 5.10 14.75
C ALA A 225 -2.65 5.26 15.88
N GLY A 226 -3.30 6.41 16.01
CA GLY A 226 -4.21 6.67 17.14
C GLY A 226 -5.44 5.77 17.20
N THR A 227 -5.97 5.32 16.07
CA THR A 227 -7.14 4.42 16.03
C THR A 227 -6.75 2.99 16.37
N ILE A 228 -5.71 2.48 15.71
CA ILE A 228 -5.30 1.09 15.85
C ILE A 228 -4.73 0.78 17.25
N THR A 229 -4.00 1.72 17.86
CA THR A 229 -3.48 1.54 19.22
C THR A 229 -4.60 1.57 20.26
N LYS A 230 -5.56 2.49 20.14
CA LYS A 230 -6.76 2.50 21.01
C LYS A 230 -7.59 1.22 20.88
N ALA A 231 -7.72 0.69 19.64
CA ALA A 231 -8.40 -0.59 19.43
C ALA A 231 -7.65 -1.73 20.12
N ALA A 232 -6.33 -1.77 20.02
CA ALA A 232 -5.50 -2.78 20.66
C ALA A 232 -5.63 -2.74 22.21
N ASP A 233 -5.52 -1.56 22.80
CA ASP A 233 -5.65 -1.37 24.25
C ASP A 233 -7.04 -1.78 24.74
N LEU A 234 -8.10 -1.43 24.00
CA LEU A 234 -9.46 -1.83 24.31
C LEU A 234 -9.64 -3.36 24.22
N ILE A 235 -9.13 -4.01 23.17
CA ILE A 235 -9.20 -5.45 22.96
C ILE A 235 -8.51 -6.17 24.13
N MET A 236 -7.32 -5.73 24.55
CA MET A 236 -6.65 -6.31 25.72
C MET A 236 -7.43 -6.09 27.01
N SER A 237 -8.02 -4.90 27.22
CA SER A 237 -8.84 -4.62 28.40
C SER A 237 -10.12 -5.47 28.48
N ARG A 238 -10.54 -6.08 27.38
CA ARG A 238 -11.69 -6.99 27.27
C ARG A 238 -11.30 -8.47 27.35
N GLY A 239 -10.07 -8.76 27.79
CA GLY A 239 -9.63 -10.11 28.11
C GLY A 239 -9.03 -10.89 26.94
N ALA A 240 -8.63 -10.24 25.87
CA ALA A 240 -7.82 -10.90 24.83
C ALA A 240 -6.48 -11.36 25.42
N LYS A 241 -5.94 -12.46 24.88
CA LYS A 241 -4.66 -13.03 25.29
C LYS A 241 -3.47 -12.27 24.72
N SER A 242 -3.59 -11.88 23.44
CA SER A 242 -2.58 -11.11 22.75
C SER A 242 -3.24 -10.25 21.66
N VAL A 243 -2.59 -9.16 21.26
CA VAL A 243 -3.04 -8.33 20.16
C VAL A 243 -1.86 -7.94 19.26
N ARG A 244 -2.04 -8.14 17.95
CA ARG A 244 -1.13 -7.74 16.88
C ARG A 244 -1.90 -6.92 15.87
N ALA A 245 -1.17 -6.20 15.01
CA ALA A 245 -1.81 -5.50 13.91
C ALA A 245 -1.03 -5.69 12.61
N ILE A 246 -1.76 -5.75 11.51
CA ILE A 246 -1.21 -5.75 10.15
C ILE A 246 -1.90 -4.66 9.33
N ALA A 247 -1.14 -3.94 8.51
CA ALA A 247 -1.70 -2.99 7.56
C ALA A 247 -0.85 -2.92 6.31
N SER A 248 -1.48 -2.63 5.18
CA SER A 248 -0.77 -2.59 3.90
C SER A 248 0.22 -1.44 3.86
N HIS A 249 -0.18 -0.23 4.26
CA HIS A 249 0.60 0.98 4.04
C HIS A 249 1.05 1.65 5.33
N CYS A 250 2.38 1.85 5.43
CA CYS A 250 3.08 2.40 6.58
C CYS A 250 3.32 3.91 6.41
N ILE A 251 2.33 4.78 6.66
CA ILE A 251 2.56 6.23 6.69
C ILE A 251 3.31 6.63 7.96
N MET A 252 2.83 6.18 9.10
CA MET A 252 3.45 6.34 10.42
C MET A 252 3.87 7.78 10.73
N SER A 253 2.95 8.73 10.51
CA SER A 253 3.19 10.16 10.69
C SER A 253 3.29 10.57 12.16
N GLY A 254 4.12 11.58 12.43
CA GLY A 254 4.24 12.23 13.73
C GLY A 254 4.57 11.23 14.84
N PRO A 255 3.79 11.17 15.95
CA PRO A 255 4.08 10.32 17.11
C PRO A 255 3.62 8.85 16.93
N ALA A 256 3.39 8.38 15.70
CA ALA A 256 2.84 7.04 15.45
C ALA A 256 3.72 5.92 16.03
N GLY A 257 5.04 6.01 15.85
CA GLY A 257 5.99 5.03 16.40
C GLY A 257 5.95 4.96 17.93
N GLU A 258 5.90 6.12 18.59
CA GLU A 258 5.80 6.20 20.05
C GLU A 258 4.47 5.60 20.56
N ARG A 259 3.36 5.88 19.86
CA ARG A 259 2.05 5.31 20.20
C ARG A 259 2.02 3.80 20.05
N VAL A 260 2.58 3.26 18.97
CA VAL A 260 2.70 1.82 18.76
C VAL A 260 3.56 1.20 19.85
N GLN A 261 4.68 1.83 20.20
CA GLN A 261 5.57 1.33 21.25
C GLN A 261 4.90 1.30 22.61
N ALA A 262 4.09 2.33 22.95
CA ALA A 262 3.41 2.45 24.24
C ALA A 262 2.12 1.61 24.33
N SER A 263 1.58 1.14 23.21
CA SER A 263 0.30 0.39 23.15
C SER A 263 0.47 -1.07 23.54
N ALA A 264 -0.66 -1.75 23.73
CA ALA A 264 -0.74 -3.18 24.00
C ALA A 264 -0.37 -4.07 22.78
N LEU A 265 -0.09 -3.49 21.60
CA LEU A 265 0.36 -4.25 20.44
C LEU A 265 1.66 -4.99 20.72
N GLU A 266 1.72 -6.29 20.44
CA GLU A 266 2.97 -7.05 20.44
C GLU A 266 3.82 -6.72 19.21
N GLU A 267 3.16 -6.56 18.05
CA GLU A 267 3.80 -6.15 16.82
C GLU A 267 2.83 -5.39 15.91
N MET A 268 3.38 -4.57 15.04
CA MET A 268 2.72 -3.89 13.95
C MET A 268 3.43 -4.21 12.65
N VAL A 269 2.76 -4.91 11.73
CA VAL A 269 3.37 -5.41 10.50
C VAL A 269 2.82 -4.66 9.30
N PHE A 270 3.71 -4.17 8.45
CA PHE A 270 3.39 -3.48 7.21
C PHE A 270 3.98 -4.19 6.00
N THR A 271 3.54 -3.80 4.81
CA THR A 271 4.31 -4.06 3.60
C THR A 271 5.36 -2.97 3.39
N ASP A 272 6.38 -3.28 2.61
CA ASP A 272 7.37 -2.30 2.17
C ASP A 272 6.89 -1.45 0.97
N SER A 273 5.57 -1.29 0.78
CA SER A 273 4.98 -0.34 -0.18
C SER A 273 5.36 1.12 0.12
N ILE A 274 5.58 1.44 1.39
CA ILE A 274 6.21 2.66 1.90
C ILE A 274 7.32 2.23 2.84
N PRO A 275 8.56 2.74 2.70
CA PRO A 275 9.65 2.34 3.59
C PRO A 275 9.42 2.88 5.00
N TYR A 276 9.49 2.03 6.01
CA TYR A 276 9.46 2.46 7.39
C TYR A 276 10.78 3.14 7.76
N ARG A 277 10.74 4.43 8.07
CA ARG A 277 11.91 5.24 8.43
C ARG A 277 12.04 5.51 9.93
N GLY A 278 11.17 4.90 10.73
CA GLY A 278 11.19 5.04 12.18
C GLY A 278 12.09 4.01 12.88
N ASN A 279 12.07 4.02 14.19
CA ASN A 279 12.89 3.15 15.03
C ASN A 279 12.08 2.34 16.05
N CYS A 280 10.76 2.21 15.88
CA CYS A 280 9.91 1.42 16.77
C CYS A 280 10.20 -0.09 16.60
N PRO A 281 10.70 -0.80 17.62
CA PRO A 281 11.07 -2.22 17.51
C PRO A 281 9.87 -3.15 17.33
N LYS A 282 8.64 -2.68 17.59
CA LYS A 282 7.41 -3.45 17.33
C LYS A 282 7.01 -3.44 15.86
N VAL A 283 7.60 -2.57 15.03
CA VAL A 283 7.28 -2.47 13.59
C VAL A 283 8.11 -3.48 12.82
N LYS A 284 7.44 -4.23 11.94
CA LYS A 284 8.04 -5.17 10.99
C LYS A 284 7.56 -4.89 9.58
N GLU A 285 8.37 -5.23 8.59
CA GLU A 285 8.03 -5.09 7.18
C GLU A 285 8.05 -6.44 6.46
N LEU A 286 7.05 -6.66 5.61
CA LEU A 286 6.98 -7.77 4.66
C LEU A 286 7.17 -7.21 3.25
N SER A 287 8.04 -7.83 2.45
CA SER A 287 8.26 -7.34 1.10
C SER A 287 7.15 -7.76 0.16
N VAL A 288 6.72 -6.83 -0.69
CA VAL A 288 5.80 -7.05 -1.81
C VAL A 288 6.54 -7.22 -3.14
N SER A 289 7.88 -7.25 -3.12
CA SER A 289 8.69 -7.35 -4.33
C SER A 289 8.38 -8.58 -5.17
N GLY A 290 8.25 -9.76 -4.54
CA GLY A 290 7.92 -11.00 -5.24
C GLY A 290 6.55 -10.96 -5.92
N MET A 291 5.54 -10.38 -5.25
CA MET A 291 4.19 -10.20 -5.82
C MET A 291 4.21 -9.26 -7.02
N LEU A 292 4.91 -8.13 -6.92
CA LEU A 292 5.02 -7.15 -8.01
C LEU A 292 5.83 -7.72 -9.18
N ALA A 293 6.93 -8.41 -8.91
CA ALA A 293 7.75 -9.07 -9.93
C ALA A 293 6.96 -10.12 -10.70
N GLU A 294 6.21 -10.96 -10.00
CA GLU A 294 5.34 -11.98 -10.62
C GLU A 294 4.25 -11.32 -11.48
N THR A 295 3.67 -10.20 -11.03
CA THR A 295 2.68 -9.45 -11.82
C THR A 295 3.32 -8.89 -13.10
N ILE A 296 4.51 -8.28 -13.01
CA ILE A 296 5.25 -7.78 -14.16
C ILE A 296 5.52 -8.91 -15.15
N ARG A 297 6.03 -10.06 -14.69
CA ARG A 297 6.30 -11.22 -15.52
C ARG A 297 5.04 -11.68 -16.27
N ARG A 298 3.92 -11.86 -15.56
CA ARG A 298 2.65 -12.31 -16.15
C ARG A 298 2.09 -11.33 -17.16
N VAL A 299 2.19 -10.03 -16.90
CA VAL A 299 1.77 -9.00 -17.86
C VAL A 299 2.61 -9.08 -19.13
N MET A 300 3.92 -9.27 -19.02
CA MET A 300 4.80 -9.41 -20.18
C MET A 300 4.60 -10.71 -20.97
N GLU A 301 4.18 -11.77 -20.29
CA GLU A 301 3.91 -13.08 -20.89
C GLU A 301 2.45 -13.24 -21.33
N ASN A 302 1.61 -12.21 -21.15
CA ASN A 302 0.15 -12.22 -21.40
C ASN A 302 -0.57 -13.30 -20.59
N GLU A 303 -0.10 -13.57 -19.37
CA GLU A 303 -0.70 -14.52 -18.45
C GLU A 303 -1.70 -13.84 -17.50
N SER A 304 -2.65 -14.62 -16.99
CA SER A 304 -3.62 -14.14 -15.99
C SER A 304 -2.96 -13.92 -14.64
N ILE A 305 -3.27 -12.77 -14.00
CA ILE A 305 -2.86 -12.44 -12.63
C ILE A 305 -3.84 -12.93 -11.56
N SER A 306 -4.95 -13.56 -11.94
CA SER A 306 -6.04 -13.95 -11.02
C SER A 306 -5.60 -14.92 -9.91
N SER A 307 -4.54 -15.70 -10.12
CA SER A 307 -3.97 -16.57 -9.08
C SER A 307 -3.33 -15.83 -7.90
N GLN A 308 -3.08 -14.54 -8.03
CA GLN A 308 -2.56 -13.69 -6.96
C GLN A 308 -3.67 -13.11 -6.05
N TYR A 309 -4.94 -13.33 -6.38
CA TYR A 309 -6.07 -12.89 -5.57
C TYR A 309 -6.47 -14.02 -4.63
N LEU A 310 -6.02 -13.98 -3.38
CA LEU A 310 -6.34 -14.99 -2.38
C LEU A 310 -7.72 -14.77 -1.75
N ILE A 311 -8.18 -13.52 -1.66
CA ILE A 311 -9.46 -13.11 -1.02
C ILE A 311 -10.11 -11.97 -1.80
#